data_bc30727506cba8e31ed34643aa2d1464
#
_entry.id   bc30727506cba8e31ed34643aa2d1464
#
_cell.length_a   1.000
_cell.length_b   1.000
_cell.length_c   1.000
_cell.angle_alpha   90.00
_cell.angle_beta   90.00
_cell.angle_gamma   90.00
#
_symmetry.space_group_name_H-M   'P 1'
#
loop_
_entity.id
_entity.type
_entity.pdbx_description
1 polymer ?
#
loop_
_entity_poly.entity_id
_entity_poly.type
_entity_poly.pdbx_seq_one_letter_code
_entity_poly.pdbx_strand_id
1 'polypeptide(L)'
;KDMDKLSNGLAKLAEEDPTFTVKTDEQTGQTVISGMGELHLDIIIDRLKREFKVECNQGKPQVNYKEAITKTVNLREVYKKQSGGRGKFADIIVNIGPVDEDFKEGGLQFVDEVKGGNIPKEFIPSVQKGFTTAMKNGVLAGFPLDSLKVVLKDGSFHPVDSDQLSFEICAIQAYKNACAKAGPVLMEPIMKLEVVTPEENMGDVIGDLNKRRGQVEGMESSRSGARIVKAMVPLAEMFG
;
A
#
# COMPACT_ATOMS: atom_id res chain seq x y z
N LYS A 1 -21.47 1.63 19.37
CA LYS A 1 -22.77 2.37 19.31
C LYS A 1 -22.75 3.52 18.31
N ASP A 2 -21.67 4.28 18.21
CA ASP A 2 -21.62 5.44 17.33
C ASP A 2 -21.32 5.08 15.87
N MET A 3 -20.57 4.00 15.63
CA MET A 3 -20.32 3.49 14.27
C MET A 3 -21.61 2.97 13.60
N ASP A 4 -22.48 2.32 14.35
CA ASP A 4 -23.75 1.82 13.81
C ASP A 4 -24.69 2.97 13.45
N LYS A 5 -24.74 4.02 14.28
CA LYS A 5 -25.50 5.23 13.98
C LYS A 5 -24.96 5.95 12.76
N LEU A 6 -23.63 6.05 12.65
CA LEU A 6 -22.98 6.65 11.50
C LEU A 6 -23.30 5.88 10.19
N SER A 7 -23.15 4.57 10.21
CA SER A 7 -23.45 3.72 9.06
C SER A 7 -24.94 3.82 8.64
N ASN A 8 -25.85 3.78 9.59
CA ASN A 8 -27.27 3.91 9.31
C ASN A 8 -27.66 5.29 8.79
N GLY A 9 -27.09 6.35 9.38
CA GLY A 9 -27.32 7.72 8.93
C GLY A 9 -26.79 7.96 7.52
N LEU A 10 -25.58 7.51 7.23
CA LEU A 10 -24.98 7.62 5.90
C LEU A 10 -25.74 6.82 4.84
N ALA A 11 -26.21 5.60 5.18
CA ALA A 11 -27.01 4.78 4.27
C ALA A 11 -28.31 5.48 3.88
N LYS A 12 -29.02 6.06 4.85
CA LYS A 12 -30.28 6.79 4.61
C LYS A 12 -30.04 8.05 3.76
N LEU A 13 -28.98 8.80 4.03
CA LEU A 13 -28.66 9.98 3.24
C LEU A 13 -28.27 9.61 1.81
N ALA A 14 -27.57 8.50 1.60
CA ALA A 14 -27.22 7.99 0.26
C ALA A 14 -28.45 7.51 -0.53
N GLU A 15 -29.48 6.97 0.15
CA GLU A 15 -30.76 6.62 -0.48
C GLU A 15 -31.52 7.86 -0.97
N GLU A 16 -31.48 8.95 -0.21
CA GLU A 16 -32.13 10.21 -0.58
C GLU A 16 -31.40 10.97 -1.69
N ASP A 17 -30.09 10.85 -1.75
CA ASP A 17 -29.23 11.61 -2.65
C ASP A 17 -28.31 10.70 -3.47
N PRO A 18 -28.64 10.42 -4.74
CA PRO A 18 -27.83 9.55 -5.60
C PRO A 18 -26.47 10.15 -5.96
N THR A 19 -26.24 11.44 -5.74
CA THR A 19 -24.96 12.12 -6.00
C THR A 19 -23.98 12.00 -4.84
N PHE A 20 -24.44 11.46 -3.71
CA PHE A 20 -23.64 11.21 -2.53
C PHE A 20 -23.29 9.73 -2.42
N THR A 21 -22.01 9.43 -2.21
CA THR A 21 -21.52 8.06 -2.05
C THR A 21 -20.72 7.90 -0.78
N VAL A 22 -20.79 6.70 -0.19
CA VAL A 22 -20.08 6.31 1.01
C VAL A 22 -19.26 5.07 0.73
N LYS A 23 -17.99 5.10 1.09
CA LYS A 23 -17.09 3.97 0.94
C LYS A 23 -16.21 3.83 2.18
N THR A 24 -16.05 2.62 2.67
CA THR A 24 -15.06 2.33 3.71
C THR A 24 -13.74 1.95 3.05
N ASP A 25 -12.68 2.65 3.42
CA ASP A 25 -11.34 2.30 2.98
C ASP A 25 -10.84 1.13 3.82
N GLU A 26 -10.60 -0.01 3.17
CA GLU A 26 -10.20 -1.25 3.85
C GLU A 26 -8.79 -1.15 4.47
N GLN A 27 -7.93 -0.31 3.92
CA GLN A 27 -6.55 -0.17 4.38
C GLN A 27 -6.45 0.76 5.60
N THR A 28 -7.19 1.87 5.58
CA THR A 28 -7.16 2.86 6.67
C THR A 28 -8.27 2.68 7.70
N GLY A 29 -9.31 1.93 7.34
CA GLY A 29 -10.53 1.80 8.14
C GLY A 29 -11.39 3.06 8.19
N GLN A 30 -11.06 4.10 7.40
CA GLN A 30 -11.82 5.33 7.34
C GLN A 30 -13.10 5.19 6.52
N THR A 31 -14.16 5.84 6.97
CA THR A 31 -15.36 6.05 6.16
C THR A 31 -15.18 7.31 5.32
N VAL A 32 -15.09 7.13 4.01
CA VAL A 32 -14.90 8.22 3.05
C VAL A 32 -16.23 8.55 2.40
N ILE A 33 -16.61 9.81 2.42
CA ILE A 33 -17.80 10.33 1.77
C ILE A 33 -17.39 11.15 0.53
N SER A 34 -18.16 11.00 -0.53
CA SER A 34 -17.94 11.72 -1.79
C SER A 34 -19.24 12.37 -2.25
N GLY A 35 -19.15 13.58 -2.71
CA GLY A 35 -20.29 14.38 -3.17
C GLY A 35 -19.91 15.34 -4.29
N MET A 36 -20.82 16.23 -4.64
CA MET A 36 -20.66 17.16 -5.77
C MET A 36 -19.74 18.35 -5.46
N GLY A 37 -19.42 18.59 -4.21
CA GLY A 37 -18.55 19.68 -3.79
C GLY A 37 -18.52 19.85 -2.29
N GLU A 38 -17.70 20.80 -1.82
CA GLU A 38 -17.46 21.02 -0.38
C GLU A 38 -18.75 21.39 0.37
N LEU A 39 -19.54 22.31 -0.17
CA LEU A 39 -20.81 22.69 0.44
C LEU A 39 -21.79 21.52 0.55
N HIS A 40 -21.86 20.68 -0.45
CA HIS A 40 -22.70 19.48 -0.43
C HIS A 40 -22.29 18.54 0.70
N LEU A 41 -21.00 18.29 0.84
CA LEU A 41 -20.45 17.43 1.92
C LEU A 41 -20.68 18.05 3.31
N ASP A 42 -20.54 19.36 3.44
CA ASP A 42 -20.81 20.06 4.71
C ASP A 42 -22.28 19.94 5.13
N ILE A 43 -23.21 20.04 4.18
CA ILE A 43 -24.64 19.83 4.43
C ILE A 43 -24.92 18.39 4.90
N ILE A 44 -24.30 17.40 4.24
CA ILE A 44 -24.43 15.99 4.64
C ILE A 44 -23.94 15.78 6.08
N ILE A 45 -22.81 16.33 6.43
CA ILE A 45 -22.24 16.21 7.79
C ILE A 45 -23.11 16.92 8.82
N ASP A 46 -23.61 18.07 8.51
CA ASP A 46 -24.54 18.81 9.39
C ASP A 46 -25.84 18.03 9.61
N ARG A 47 -26.40 17.41 8.59
CA ARG A 47 -27.56 16.53 8.70
C ARG A 47 -27.27 15.30 9.55
N LEU A 48 -26.10 14.66 9.41
CA LEU A 48 -25.69 13.55 10.27
C LEU A 48 -25.70 13.93 11.74
N LYS A 49 -25.18 15.10 12.08
CA LYS A 49 -25.13 15.59 13.48
C LYS A 49 -26.51 15.93 14.02
N ARG A 50 -27.34 16.63 13.24
CA ARG A 50 -28.65 17.12 13.68
C ARG A 50 -29.74 16.06 13.65
N GLU A 51 -29.86 15.35 12.52
CA GLU A 51 -30.98 14.40 12.32
C GLU A 51 -30.70 13.04 12.94
N PHE A 52 -29.47 12.54 12.80
CA PHE A 52 -29.09 11.20 13.25
C PHE A 52 -28.34 11.17 14.58
N LYS A 53 -28.08 12.35 15.17
CA LYS A 53 -27.38 12.47 16.46
C LYS A 53 -26.03 11.73 16.48
N VAL A 54 -25.29 11.84 15.39
CA VAL A 54 -23.96 11.24 15.25
C VAL A 54 -22.92 12.28 15.62
N GLU A 55 -22.09 11.98 16.61
CA GLU A 55 -20.87 12.73 16.87
C GLU A 55 -19.76 12.20 15.97
N CYS A 56 -19.31 13.01 15.05
CA CYS A 56 -18.24 12.65 14.13
C CYS A 56 -17.29 13.81 13.92
N ASN A 57 -16.04 13.47 13.67
CA ASN A 57 -15.02 14.41 13.23
C ASN A 57 -14.78 14.21 11.74
N GLN A 58 -14.68 15.33 11.02
CA GLN A 58 -14.33 15.32 9.61
C GLN A 58 -12.87 15.72 9.45
N GLY A 59 -12.22 15.15 8.48
CA GLY A 59 -10.85 15.44 8.13
C GLY A 59 -10.53 15.03 6.70
N LYS A 60 -9.32 15.30 6.27
CA LYS A 60 -8.84 14.86 4.97
C LYS A 60 -8.71 13.34 4.96
N PRO A 61 -9.01 12.66 3.83
CA PRO A 61 -8.72 11.25 3.68
C PRO A 61 -7.24 10.94 3.94
N GLN A 62 -6.98 9.82 4.59
CA GLN A 62 -5.61 9.36 4.76
C GLN A 62 -5.06 8.86 3.43
N VAL A 63 -3.81 9.20 3.17
CA VAL A 63 -3.10 8.75 1.98
C VAL A 63 -2.50 7.37 2.25
N ASN A 64 -2.77 6.41 1.37
CA ASN A 64 -2.21 5.07 1.45
C ASN A 64 -0.80 5.06 0.86
N TYR A 65 0.19 5.28 1.71
CA TYR A 65 1.59 5.12 1.34
C TYR A 65 1.94 3.64 1.23
N LYS A 66 2.94 3.36 0.42
CA LYS A 66 3.56 2.04 0.26
C LYS A 66 5.06 2.17 0.34
N GLU A 67 5.73 1.06 0.60
CA GLU A 67 7.17 1.01 0.57
C GLU A 67 7.64 0.15 -0.59
N ALA A 68 8.84 0.40 -1.05
CA ALA A 68 9.50 -0.39 -2.08
C ALA A 68 10.99 -0.46 -1.79
N ILE A 69 11.65 -1.43 -2.38
CA ILE A 69 13.11 -1.54 -2.38
C ILE A 69 13.65 -1.28 -3.78
N THR A 70 14.83 -0.72 -3.88
CA THR A 70 15.43 -0.27 -5.14
C THR A 70 16.64 -1.08 -5.59
N LYS A 71 17.21 -1.88 -4.69
CA LYS A 71 18.41 -2.67 -4.94
C LYS A 71 18.18 -4.14 -4.61
N THR A 72 18.93 -5.00 -5.27
CA THR A 72 18.99 -6.43 -4.95
C THR A 72 20.07 -6.69 -3.92
N VAL A 73 19.74 -7.39 -2.87
CA VAL A 73 20.63 -7.79 -1.76
C VAL A 73 20.72 -9.30 -1.70
N ASN A 74 21.95 -9.80 -1.59
CA ASN A 74 22.24 -11.20 -1.31
C ASN A 74 22.46 -11.35 0.19
N LEU A 75 21.73 -12.24 0.83
CA LEU A 75 21.75 -12.41 2.29
C LEU A 75 21.66 -13.87 2.66
N ARG A 76 22.46 -14.27 3.65
CA ARG A 76 22.28 -15.50 4.41
C ARG A 76 21.68 -15.17 5.77
N GLU A 77 20.57 -15.80 6.10
CA GLU A 77 19.93 -15.68 7.40
C GLU A 77 19.86 -17.04 8.08
N VAL A 78 20.29 -17.07 9.34
CA VAL A 78 20.23 -18.26 10.19
C VAL A 78 19.37 -17.95 11.40
N TYR A 79 18.31 -18.72 11.57
CA TYR A 79 17.48 -18.70 12.77
C TYR A 79 17.83 -19.90 13.62
N LYS A 80 18.44 -19.67 14.76
CA LYS A 80 18.83 -20.72 15.73
C LYS A 80 18.38 -20.31 17.11
N LYS A 81 17.61 -21.19 17.73
CA LYS A 81 17.17 -21.02 19.12
C LYS A 81 17.27 -22.37 19.84
N GLN A 82 17.90 -22.37 20.97
CA GLN A 82 18.06 -23.57 21.80
C GLN A 82 17.81 -23.21 23.26
N SER A 83 16.80 -23.80 23.85
CA SER A 83 16.45 -23.61 25.26
C SER A 83 15.93 -24.93 25.82
N GLY A 84 16.79 -25.69 26.48
CA GLY A 84 16.43 -26.84 27.31
C GLY A 84 15.45 -27.87 26.70
N GLY A 85 15.77 -28.43 25.53
CA GLY A 85 14.91 -29.39 24.83
C GLY A 85 15.10 -29.31 23.31
N ARG A 86 14.04 -29.62 22.55
CA ARG A 86 14.07 -29.49 21.10
C ARG A 86 14.30 -28.01 20.72
N GLY A 87 15.37 -27.74 19.99
CA GLY A 87 15.69 -26.41 19.50
C GLY A 87 14.90 -26.00 18.25
N LYS A 88 15.25 -24.85 17.71
CA LYS A 88 14.76 -24.30 16.43
C LYS A 88 15.93 -24.00 15.52
N PHE A 89 15.86 -24.39 14.27
CA PHE A 89 16.90 -24.12 13.28
C PHE A 89 16.33 -23.92 11.89
N ALA A 90 16.73 -22.86 11.23
CA ALA A 90 16.54 -22.64 9.81
C ALA A 90 17.69 -21.80 9.25
N ASP A 91 18.11 -22.11 8.05
CA ASP A 91 19.20 -21.43 7.35
C ASP A 91 18.82 -21.28 5.89
N ILE A 92 18.75 -20.03 5.41
CA ILE A 92 18.41 -19.71 4.04
C ILE A 92 19.41 -18.72 3.43
N ILE A 93 19.69 -18.88 2.15
CA ILE A 93 20.45 -17.94 1.35
C ILE A 93 19.51 -17.43 0.26
N VAL A 94 19.29 -16.12 0.25
CA VAL A 94 18.30 -15.48 -0.62
C VAL A 94 18.90 -14.27 -1.34
N ASN A 95 18.37 -14.00 -2.56
CA ASN A 95 18.46 -12.72 -3.20
C ASN A 95 17.10 -12.03 -3.08
N ILE A 96 17.09 -10.82 -2.55
CA ILE A 96 15.89 -10.01 -2.35
C ILE A 96 16.06 -8.70 -3.09
N GLY A 97 15.10 -8.38 -3.95
CA GLY A 97 15.15 -7.18 -4.77
C GLY A 97 13.81 -6.82 -5.39
N PRO A 98 13.80 -5.79 -6.26
CA PRO A 98 12.62 -5.45 -7.04
C PRO A 98 12.20 -6.60 -7.96
N VAL A 99 10.90 -6.69 -8.26
CA VAL A 99 10.37 -7.66 -9.23
C VAL A 99 10.91 -7.39 -10.64
N ASP A 100 10.89 -8.41 -11.49
CA ASP A 100 11.25 -8.28 -12.89
C ASP A 100 10.24 -7.37 -13.62
N GLU A 101 10.68 -6.70 -14.68
CA GLU A 101 9.87 -5.72 -15.43
C GLU A 101 8.60 -6.33 -16.05
N ASP A 102 8.65 -7.60 -16.38
CA ASP A 102 7.55 -8.38 -16.97
C ASP A 102 6.59 -8.95 -15.92
N PHE A 103 6.95 -8.92 -14.64
CA PHE A 103 6.08 -9.38 -13.55
C PHE A 103 5.01 -8.34 -13.23
N LYS A 104 3.78 -8.59 -13.69
CA LYS A 104 2.63 -7.66 -13.56
C LYS A 104 1.58 -8.10 -12.53
N GLU A 105 1.74 -9.27 -11.95
CA GLU A 105 0.74 -9.86 -11.05
C GLU A 105 0.65 -9.16 -9.69
N GLY A 106 1.71 -8.45 -9.29
CA GLY A 106 1.83 -7.88 -7.95
C GLY A 106 2.14 -8.95 -6.88
N GLY A 107 2.47 -8.51 -5.68
CA GLY A 107 2.82 -9.41 -4.60
C GLY A 107 4.23 -9.99 -4.70
N LEU A 108 4.40 -11.19 -4.18
CA LEU A 108 5.70 -11.86 -4.11
C LEU A 108 6.00 -12.64 -5.40
N GLN A 109 7.11 -12.27 -6.04
CA GLN A 109 7.73 -13.08 -7.08
C GLN A 109 8.75 -14.01 -6.41
N PHE A 110 8.36 -15.26 -6.16
CA PHE A 110 9.18 -16.24 -5.48
C PHE A 110 9.78 -17.23 -6.46
N VAL A 111 11.10 -17.39 -6.40
CA VAL A 111 11.84 -18.33 -7.24
C VAL A 111 12.61 -19.29 -6.33
N ASP A 112 12.40 -20.58 -6.55
CA ASP A 112 13.11 -21.65 -5.85
C ASP A 112 14.26 -22.19 -6.73
N GLU A 113 15.48 -21.95 -6.30
CA GLU A 113 16.70 -22.46 -6.94
C GLU A 113 17.43 -23.49 -6.06
N VAL A 114 16.83 -23.96 -4.99
CA VAL A 114 17.45 -24.93 -4.09
C VAL A 114 17.65 -26.26 -4.80
N LYS A 115 18.86 -26.80 -4.68
CA LYS A 115 19.27 -28.08 -5.27
C LYS A 115 19.62 -29.09 -4.19
N GLY A 116 19.56 -30.37 -4.55
CA GLY A 116 20.05 -31.46 -3.70
C GLY A 116 19.30 -31.69 -2.41
N GLY A 117 18.12 -31.07 -2.21
CA GLY A 117 17.37 -31.24 -0.97
C GLY A 117 18.00 -30.54 0.23
N ASN A 118 18.88 -29.58 0.03
CA ASN A 118 19.53 -28.81 1.11
C ASN A 118 18.52 -28.14 2.02
N ILE A 119 17.38 -27.70 1.46
CA ILE A 119 16.17 -27.39 2.20
C ILE A 119 15.12 -28.42 1.77
N PRO A 120 14.52 -29.20 2.68
CA PRO A 120 13.44 -30.11 2.34
C PRO A 120 12.28 -29.39 1.64
N LYS A 121 11.71 -30.01 0.63
CA LYS A 121 10.62 -29.42 -0.17
C LYS A 121 9.41 -28.97 0.66
N GLU A 122 9.17 -29.63 1.78
CA GLU A 122 8.08 -29.30 2.71
C GLU A 122 8.27 -27.95 3.41
N PHE A 123 9.50 -27.42 3.50
CA PHE A 123 9.81 -26.15 4.14
C PHE A 123 9.87 -24.97 3.18
N ILE A 124 9.95 -25.20 1.89
CA ILE A 124 10.00 -24.13 0.88
C ILE A 124 8.71 -23.28 0.86
N PRO A 125 7.50 -23.85 0.93
CA PRO A 125 6.27 -23.06 1.09
C PRO A 125 6.25 -22.21 2.36
N SER A 126 6.91 -22.65 3.43
CA SER A 126 7.02 -21.90 4.69
C SER A 126 7.88 -20.64 4.52
N VAL A 127 8.97 -20.73 3.75
CA VAL A 127 9.80 -19.58 3.38
C VAL A 127 8.98 -18.57 2.58
N GLN A 128 8.27 -19.03 1.56
CA GLN A 128 7.39 -18.19 0.75
C GLN A 128 6.31 -17.51 1.60
N LYS A 129 5.66 -18.23 2.48
CA LYS A 129 4.66 -17.70 3.42
C LYS A 129 5.25 -16.63 4.33
N GLY A 130 6.46 -16.84 4.84
CA GLY A 130 7.16 -15.90 5.69
C GLY A 130 7.41 -14.56 4.98
N PHE A 131 7.86 -14.58 3.75
CA PHE A 131 8.03 -13.37 2.94
C PHE A 131 6.70 -12.69 2.60
N THR A 132 5.69 -13.44 2.24
CA THR A 132 4.35 -12.90 1.95
C THR A 132 3.78 -12.19 3.19
N THR A 133 3.92 -12.76 4.36
CA THR A 133 3.48 -12.16 5.62
C THR A 133 4.29 -10.91 5.95
N ALA A 134 5.61 -10.96 5.78
CA ALA A 134 6.50 -9.85 6.08
C ALA A 134 6.27 -8.62 5.20
N MET A 135 5.85 -8.81 3.94
CA MET A 135 5.58 -7.72 2.99
C MET A 135 4.46 -6.79 3.43
N LYS A 136 3.62 -7.19 4.37
CA LYS A 136 2.54 -6.36 4.92
C LYS A 136 3.08 -5.16 5.72
N ASN A 137 4.33 -5.22 6.15
CA ASN A 137 4.98 -4.18 6.94
C ASN A 137 6.37 -3.87 6.37
N GLY A 138 6.54 -2.66 5.88
CA GLY A 138 7.84 -2.17 5.39
C GLY A 138 8.79 -1.80 6.53
N VAL A 139 10.07 -1.67 6.20
CA VAL A 139 11.15 -1.41 7.18
C VAL A 139 11.37 0.08 7.48
N LEU A 140 10.82 0.99 6.68
CA LEU A 140 10.94 2.44 6.91
C LEU A 140 9.91 2.96 7.90
N ALA A 141 8.63 2.78 7.58
CA ALA A 141 7.52 3.34 8.34
C ALA A 141 6.38 2.34 8.59
N GLY A 142 6.58 1.08 8.23
CA GLY A 142 5.62 0.02 8.41
C GLY A 142 4.53 -0.07 7.33
N PHE A 143 4.64 0.69 6.24
CA PHE A 143 3.70 0.59 5.12
C PHE A 143 3.96 -0.67 4.28
N PRO A 144 2.92 -1.25 3.67
CA PRO A 144 3.08 -2.49 2.92
C PRO A 144 3.89 -2.30 1.63
N LEU A 145 4.56 -3.38 1.20
CA LEU A 145 5.16 -3.48 -0.14
C LEU A 145 4.16 -4.13 -1.09
N ASP A 146 3.97 -3.54 -2.28
CA ASP A 146 3.13 -4.10 -3.33
C ASP A 146 3.76 -5.29 -4.03
N SER A 147 5.08 -5.27 -4.14
CA SER A 147 5.82 -6.29 -4.87
C SER A 147 7.21 -6.49 -4.28
N LEU A 148 7.70 -7.71 -4.39
CA LEU A 148 9.02 -8.11 -3.94
C LEU A 148 9.45 -9.35 -4.72
N LYS A 149 10.71 -9.39 -5.18
CA LYS A 149 11.31 -10.61 -5.72
C LYS A 149 12.20 -11.25 -4.69
N VAL A 150 11.98 -12.53 -4.45
CA VAL A 150 12.83 -13.38 -3.59
C VAL A 150 13.25 -14.60 -4.38
N VAL A 151 14.55 -14.77 -4.51
CA VAL A 151 15.15 -15.99 -5.06
C VAL A 151 15.76 -16.76 -3.91
N LEU A 152 15.20 -17.91 -3.58
CA LEU A 152 15.76 -18.83 -2.59
C LEU A 152 16.86 -19.63 -3.26
N LYS A 153 18.11 -19.26 -2.96
CA LYS A 153 19.30 -19.84 -3.60
C LYS A 153 19.72 -21.17 -3.02
N ASP A 154 19.77 -21.24 -1.70
CA ASP A 154 20.27 -22.38 -0.96
C ASP A 154 19.90 -22.26 0.52
N GLY A 155 20.35 -23.21 1.29
CA GLY A 155 20.19 -23.22 2.73
C GLY A 155 20.60 -24.52 3.36
N SER A 156 20.26 -24.71 4.61
CA SER A 156 20.48 -25.95 5.33
C SER A 156 19.37 -26.18 6.36
N PHE A 157 19.28 -27.39 6.85
CA PHE A 157 18.32 -27.79 7.88
C PHE A 157 18.98 -28.70 8.92
N HIS A 158 18.34 -28.78 10.07
CA HIS A 158 18.72 -29.73 11.12
C HIS A 158 17.65 -30.81 11.23
N PRO A 159 18.00 -32.11 11.23
CA PRO A 159 17.01 -33.20 11.21
C PRO A 159 15.98 -33.18 12.35
N VAL A 160 16.34 -32.63 13.50
CA VAL A 160 15.47 -32.58 14.69
C VAL A 160 14.88 -31.18 14.91
N ASP A 161 15.69 -30.11 14.74
CA ASP A 161 15.34 -28.74 15.15
C ASP A 161 14.68 -27.92 14.06
N SER A 162 14.68 -28.40 12.82
CA SER A 162 14.00 -27.71 11.72
C SER A 162 12.52 -28.08 11.64
N ASP A 163 11.69 -27.07 11.48
CA ASP A 163 10.26 -27.20 11.22
C ASP A 163 9.77 -26.07 10.33
N GLN A 164 8.52 -26.13 9.92
CA GLN A 164 7.89 -25.12 9.06
C GLN A 164 7.92 -23.73 9.69
N LEU A 165 7.63 -23.64 10.98
CA LEU A 165 7.61 -22.36 11.70
C LEU A 165 9.02 -21.73 11.77
N SER A 166 10.06 -22.53 11.96
CA SER A 166 11.44 -22.04 11.99
C SER A 166 11.85 -21.39 10.65
N PHE A 167 11.47 -22.00 9.51
CA PHE A 167 11.71 -21.43 8.19
C PHE A 167 10.86 -20.20 7.91
N GLU A 168 9.62 -20.15 8.37
CA GLU A 168 8.77 -18.96 8.27
C GLU A 168 9.37 -17.77 9.04
N ILE A 169 9.80 -17.97 10.27
CA ILE A 169 10.46 -16.94 11.09
C ILE A 169 11.78 -16.51 10.47
N CYS A 170 12.57 -17.44 9.98
CA CYS A 170 13.84 -17.16 9.31
C CYS A 170 13.63 -16.27 8.07
N ALA A 171 12.59 -16.55 7.28
CA ALA A 171 12.22 -15.74 6.13
C ALA A 171 11.81 -14.30 6.54
N ILE A 172 11.04 -14.15 7.60
CA ILE A 172 10.65 -12.82 8.12
C ILE A 172 11.87 -12.02 8.57
N GLN A 173 12.81 -12.67 9.26
CA GLN A 173 14.05 -12.01 9.67
C GLN A 173 14.94 -11.64 8.48
N ALA A 174 15.05 -12.52 7.49
CA ALA A 174 15.77 -12.26 6.27
C ALA A 174 15.20 -11.06 5.50
N TYR A 175 13.86 -10.97 5.42
CA TYR A 175 13.16 -9.83 4.84
C TYR A 175 13.57 -8.51 5.53
N LYS A 176 13.49 -8.45 6.84
CA LYS A 176 13.84 -7.24 7.60
C LYS A 176 15.28 -6.81 7.37
N ASN A 177 16.21 -7.76 7.46
CA ASN A 177 17.63 -7.49 7.31
C ASN A 177 18.02 -7.10 5.88
N ALA A 178 17.45 -7.75 4.88
CA ALA A 178 17.74 -7.47 3.48
C ALA A 178 17.09 -6.16 3.01
N CYS A 179 15.83 -5.92 3.33
CA CYS A 179 15.11 -4.71 2.91
C CYS A 179 15.74 -3.45 3.50
N ALA A 180 16.27 -3.51 4.71
CA ALA A 180 16.99 -2.38 5.31
C ALA A 180 18.24 -1.97 4.49
N LYS A 181 18.85 -2.91 3.77
CA LYS A 181 20.05 -2.69 2.93
C LYS A 181 19.72 -2.52 1.45
N ALA A 182 18.48 -2.73 1.05
CA ALA A 182 18.05 -2.77 -0.35
C ALA A 182 17.58 -1.40 -0.89
N GLY A 183 18.01 -0.30 -0.26
CA GLY A 183 17.60 1.04 -0.66
C GLY A 183 16.10 1.25 -0.53
N PRO A 184 15.50 1.08 0.68
CA PRO A 184 14.06 1.23 0.87
C PRO A 184 13.62 2.66 0.62
N VAL A 185 12.47 2.83 -0.02
CA VAL A 185 11.86 4.13 -0.33
C VAL A 185 10.38 4.13 0.02
N LEU A 186 9.87 5.31 0.34
CA LEU A 186 8.44 5.54 0.54
C LEU A 186 7.81 5.94 -0.80
N MET A 187 6.71 5.30 -1.14
CA MET A 187 5.93 5.60 -2.35
C MET A 187 4.60 6.24 -1.98
N GLU A 188 4.22 7.24 -2.74
CA GLU A 188 2.94 7.93 -2.62
C GLU A 188 2.07 7.70 -3.87
N PRO A 189 0.72 7.68 -3.72
CA PRO A 189 -0.16 7.60 -4.87
C PRO A 189 -0.14 8.91 -5.67
N ILE A 190 0.04 8.79 -6.97
CA ILE A 190 -0.03 9.90 -7.93
C ILE A 190 -1.31 9.74 -8.73
N MET A 191 -2.12 10.80 -8.79
CA MET A 191 -3.42 10.81 -9.44
C MET A 191 -3.34 11.50 -10.79
N LYS A 192 -4.04 10.94 -11.77
CA LYS A 192 -4.33 11.64 -13.02
C LYS A 192 -5.44 12.66 -12.76
N LEU A 193 -5.16 13.91 -13.08
CA LEU A 193 -6.08 15.02 -12.89
C LEU A 193 -6.38 15.69 -14.23
N GLU A 194 -7.65 15.95 -14.47
CA GLU A 194 -8.11 16.80 -15.57
C GLU A 194 -8.84 18.01 -14.98
N VAL A 195 -8.37 19.19 -15.31
CA VAL A 195 -8.99 20.45 -14.89
C VAL A 195 -9.58 21.14 -16.11
N VAL A 196 -10.89 21.35 -16.09
CA VAL A 196 -11.58 22.12 -17.12
C VAL A 196 -11.71 23.57 -16.64
N THR A 197 -11.15 24.50 -17.38
CA THR A 197 -11.07 25.90 -16.98
C THR A 197 -11.29 26.84 -18.18
N PRO A 198 -11.85 28.04 -17.95
CA PRO A 198 -11.78 29.09 -18.95
C PRO A 198 -10.32 29.42 -19.29
N GLU A 199 -10.10 29.85 -20.54
CA GLU A 199 -8.74 30.15 -21.03
C GLU A 199 -8.04 31.21 -20.18
N GLU A 200 -8.77 32.21 -19.73
CA GLU A 200 -8.29 33.33 -18.91
C GLU A 200 -7.70 32.85 -17.54
N ASN A 201 -8.20 31.74 -17.02
CA ASN A 201 -7.75 31.18 -15.72
C ASN A 201 -6.69 30.07 -15.86
N MET A 202 -6.31 29.75 -17.08
CA MET A 202 -5.38 28.63 -17.32
C MET A 202 -4.02 28.83 -16.64
N GLY A 203 -3.50 30.06 -16.64
CA GLY A 203 -2.23 30.38 -15.97
C GLY A 203 -2.30 30.18 -14.46
N ASP A 204 -3.40 30.55 -13.84
CA ASP A 204 -3.62 30.36 -12.40
C ASP A 204 -3.74 28.89 -12.04
N VAL A 205 -4.42 28.10 -12.86
CA VAL A 205 -4.56 26.64 -12.68
C VAL A 205 -3.19 25.96 -12.77
N ILE A 206 -2.38 26.30 -13.78
CA ILE A 206 -1.02 25.75 -13.93
C ILE A 206 -0.15 26.12 -12.73
N GLY A 207 -0.22 27.38 -12.28
CA GLY A 207 0.49 27.85 -11.10
C GLY A 207 0.10 27.10 -9.83
N ASP A 208 -1.18 26.85 -9.65
CA ASP A 208 -1.68 26.07 -8.51
C ASP A 208 -1.25 24.60 -8.57
N LEU A 209 -1.31 23.97 -9.73
CA LEU A 209 -0.83 22.60 -9.95
C LEU A 209 0.68 22.48 -9.62
N ASN A 210 1.48 23.46 -10.00
CA ASN A 210 2.90 23.47 -9.65
C ASN A 210 3.13 23.58 -8.14
N LYS A 211 2.35 24.37 -7.42
CA LYS A 211 2.39 24.43 -5.95
C LYS A 211 2.04 23.10 -5.30
N ARG A 212 1.17 22.33 -5.93
CA ARG A 212 0.74 20.99 -5.48
C ARG A 212 1.68 19.86 -5.92
N ARG A 213 2.90 20.17 -6.31
CA ARG A 213 3.87 19.20 -6.86
C ARG A 213 3.34 18.44 -8.08
N GLY A 214 2.41 19.05 -8.79
CA GLY A 214 1.82 18.48 -9.99
C GLY A 214 2.76 18.60 -11.18
N GLN A 215 2.67 17.64 -12.09
CA GLN A 215 3.35 17.67 -13.38
C GLN A 215 2.32 17.77 -14.49
N VAL A 216 2.30 18.90 -15.17
CA VAL A 216 1.41 19.13 -16.33
C VAL A 216 1.90 18.28 -17.50
N GLU A 217 1.04 17.41 -18.03
CA GLU A 217 1.37 16.53 -19.14
C GLU A 217 0.87 17.05 -20.48
N GLY A 218 -0.22 17.81 -20.48
CA GLY A 218 -0.79 18.35 -21.72
C GLY A 218 -1.96 19.30 -21.48
N MET A 219 -2.30 20.02 -22.53
CA MET A 219 -3.43 20.95 -22.58
C MET A 219 -4.21 20.71 -23.84
N GLU A 220 -5.54 20.63 -23.72
CA GLU A 220 -6.45 20.44 -24.84
C GLU A 220 -7.53 21.52 -24.82
N SER A 221 -8.10 21.79 -25.98
CA SER A 221 -9.29 22.67 -26.10
C SER A 221 -10.54 21.81 -26.16
N SER A 222 -11.54 22.14 -25.34
CA SER A 222 -12.84 21.50 -25.46
C SER A 222 -13.64 22.08 -26.61
N ARG A 223 -14.67 21.39 -27.08
CA ARG A 223 -15.60 21.88 -28.11
C ARG A 223 -16.36 23.13 -27.68
N SER A 224 -16.46 23.36 -26.37
CA SER A 224 -17.14 24.56 -25.81
C SER A 224 -16.23 25.77 -25.64
N GLY A 225 -14.97 25.71 -26.08
CA GLY A 225 -13.98 26.76 -25.91
C GLY A 225 -13.26 26.79 -24.56
N ALA A 226 -13.59 25.89 -23.65
CA ALA A 226 -12.83 25.72 -22.42
C ALA A 226 -11.51 25.00 -22.67
N ARG A 227 -10.53 25.19 -21.78
CA ARG A 227 -9.26 24.50 -21.79
C ARG A 227 -9.28 23.31 -20.81
N ILE A 228 -8.68 22.20 -21.21
CA ILE A 228 -8.52 21.02 -20.38
C ILE A 228 -7.03 20.88 -20.09
N VAL A 229 -6.67 20.99 -18.81
CA VAL A 229 -5.29 20.77 -18.33
C VAL A 229 -5.21 19.38 -17.75
N LYS A 230 -4.31 18.56 -18.31
CA LYS A 230 -4.03 17.21 -17.81
C LYS A 230 -2.74 17.22 -17.00
N ALA A 231 -2.78 16.68 -15.80
CA ALA A 231 -1.64 16.66 -14.91
C ALA A 231 -1.60 15.38 -14.06
N MET A 232 -0.40 15.07 -13.56
CA MET A 232 -0.18 14.06 -12.52
C MET A 232 0.09 14.78 -11.21
N VAL A 233 -0.72 14.53 -10.20
CA VAL A 233 -0.66 15.24 -8.91
C VAL A 233 -0.66 14.23 -7.76
N PRO A 234 0.25 14.36 -6.77
CA PRO A 234 0.20 13.53 -5.58
C PRO A 234 -1.13 13.68 -4.85
N LEU A 235 -1.72 12.55 -4.46
CA LEU A 235 -3.01 12.55 -3.77
C LEU A 235 -2.99 13.41 -2.49
N ALA A 236 -1.88 13.42 -1.76
CA ALA A 236 -1.71 14.22 -0.55
C ALA A 236 -1.89 15.72 -0.79
N GLU A 237 -1.62 16.20 -2.00
CA GLU A 237 -1.71 17.61 -2.37
C GLU A 237 -3.05 18.00 -3.02
N MET A 238 -3.97 17.04 -3.19
CA MET A 238 -5.24 17.28 -3.86
C MET A 238 -6.35 17.79 -2.95
N PHE A 239 -6.14 17.81 -1.64
CA PHE A 239 -7.12 18.24 -0.66
C PHE A 239 -6.92 19.70 -0.26
N GLY A 240 -8.03 20.48 -0.25
CA GLY A 240 -8.04 21.88 0.16
C GLY A 240 -8.00 22.89 -0.95
#